data_9a31dbb3f0500aa75385f4bb820510c4
#
_entry.id   9a31dbb3f0500aa75385f4bb820510c4
#
_cell.length_a   1.000
_cell.length_b   1.000
_cell.length_c   1.000
_cell.angle_alpha   90.00
_cell.angle_beta   90.00
_cell.angle_gamma   90.00
#
_symmetry.space_group_name_H-M   'P 1'
#
loop_
_entity.id
_entity.type
_entity.pdbx_description
1 polymer ?
#
loop_
_entity_poly.entity_id
_entity_poly.type
_entity_poly.pdbx_seq_one_letter_code
_entity_poly.pdbx_strand_id
1 'polypeptide(L)'
;MEKSCVSFYGDVNIGADISIDELRESVDAVIYAYGAGTDKRLGIPGEELKGSIAAAELVAWYCGNPDVHPDTDQPAGDRLMAADLQELITSSRHAVVVGVGNVALDVARILIKSVDQLSDTDMADEVLDCFSRNTVTDVHVLGRRGPAYTAFTTKELRELGQIADVDVIVDAADLELDPSSQAVVEQNKVAARNLVVLQEWAARPLSGASKRITFHFWSRPTMIIGDDRVTAVEIERTMIDSNGYVVGRGGGATLPADLVVRSVGYRGLPLVDIPFDDSTGRVPHAEGRVIRDGGVSPDEYVTGWIKRGPTGVIGTNKSDAVETVTSLLADVRDGAVKTHSRSGDLDRLLAQRGIRPLGMPAWHRIDAAELKLGASHGRLRTTLAHRGELLEAAEKEA
;
A
#
# COMPACT_ATOMS: atom_id res chain seq x y z
N MET A 1 -6.71 15.28 22.11
CA MET A 1 -6.63 15.11 23.58
C MET A 1 -5.55 14.08 23.84
N GLU A 2 -4.39 14.53 24.33
CA GLU A 2 -3.39 13.63 24.90
C GLU A 2 -4.00 12.97 26.13
N LYS A 3 -4.18 11.66 26.06
CA LYS A 3 -4.49 10.91 27.27
C LYS A 3 -3.19 10.73 28.02
N SER A 4 -3.11 11.17 29.27
CA SER A 4 -1.95 11.07 30.15
C SER A 4 -1.40 9.64 30.35
N CYS A 5 -2.10 8.64 29.79
CA CYS A 5 -1.73 7.22 29.84
C CYS A 5 -1.16 6.68 28.54
N VAL A 6 -0.86 7.54 27.54
CA VAL A 6 -0.31 7.13 26.24
C VAL A 6 1.04 7.84 26.06
N SER A 7 2.10 7.06 25.83
CA SER A 7 3.42 7.54 25.43
C SER A 7 3.68 7.15 23.98
N PHE A 8 4.28 8.04 23.21
CA PHE A 8 4.70 7.83 21.83
C PHE A 8 6.22 7.77 21.77
N TYR A 9 6.75 6.75 21.11
CA TYR A 9 8.18 6.52 20.90
C TYR A 9 8.43 6.43 19.40
N GLY A 10 8.58 7.58 18.76
CA GLY A 10 8.95 7.68 17.36
C GLY A 10 10.45 7.52 17.16
N ASP A 11 10.85 7.20 15.93
CA ASP A 11 12.25 7.00 15.55
C ASP A 11 12.97 5.89 16.36
N VAL A 12 12.23 4.82 16.66
CA VAL A 12 12.74 3.62 17.32
C VAL A 12 12.50 2.41 16.43
N ASN A 13 13.56 1.74 16.04
CA ASN A 13 13.51 0.58 15.14
C ASN A 13 13.46 -0.72 15.98
N ILE A 14 12.29 -1.36 16.00
CA ILE A 14 12.11 -2.65 16.66
C ILE A 14 12.83 -3.74 15.87
N GLY A 15 13.71 -4.46 16.54
CA GLY A 15 14.62 -5.47 15.97
C GLY A 15 16.06 -4.98 15.78
N ALA A 16 16.29 -3.65 15.68
CA ALA A 16 17.62 -3.05 15.61
C ALA A 16 17.97 -2.29 16.89
N ASP A 17 17.13 -1.34 17.31
CA ASP A 17 17.34 -0.53 18.50
C ASP A 17 16.97 -1.27 19.78
N ILE A 18 15.91 -2.05 19.72
CA ILE A 18 15.41 -2.90 20.80
C ILE A 18 14.93 -4.23 20.20
N SER A 19 15.35 -5.34 20.79
CA SER A 19 14.84 -6.67 20.39
C SER A 19 13.43 -6.91 20.91
N ILE A 20 12.73 -7.89 20.30
CA ILE A 20 11.39 -8.30 20.74
C ILE A 20 11.40 -8.83 22.17
N ASP A 21 12.41 -9.60 22.54
CA ASP A 21 12.52 -10.15 23.90
C ASP A 21 12.70 -9.04 24.93
N GLU A 22 13.56 -8.06 24.68
CA GLU A 22 13.74 -6.91 25.57
C GLU A 22 12.47 -6.03 25.64
N LEU A 23 11.75 -5.88 24.53
CA LEU A 23 10.47 -5.19 24.54
C LEU A 23 9.46 -5.93 25.45
N ARG A 24 9.35 -7.25 25.32
CA ARG A 24 8.47 -8.09 26.15
C ARG A 24 8.87 -8.07 27.64
N GLU A 25 10.15 -7.98 27.93
CA GLU A 25 10.63 -7.83 29.31
C GLU A 25 10.32 -6.45 29.90
N SER A 26 10.15 -5.42 29.05
CA SER A 26 9.92 -4.04 29.47
C SER A 26 8.44 -3.67 29.64
N VAL A 27 7.51 -4.51 29.13
CA VAL A 27 6.05 -4.25 29.16
C VAL A 27 5.28 -5.51 29.57
N ASP A 28 4.03 -5.34 29.98
CA ASP A 28 3.19 -6.47 30.41
C ASP A 28 2.60 -7.26 29.22
N ALA A 29 2.39 -6.60 28.08
CA ALA A 29 1.94 -7.21 26.83
C ALA A 29 2.35 -6.38 25.63
N VAL A 30 2.52 -7.04 24.47
CA VAL A 30 2.84 -6.42 23.17
C VAL A 30 1.73 -6.68 22.20
N ILE A 31 1.29 -5.66 21.46
CA ILE A 31 0.37 -5.78 20.33
C ILE A 31 1.11 -5.42 19.04
N TYR A 32 1.32 -6.39 18.17
CA TYR A 32 1.92 -6.19 16.86
C TYR A 32 0.91 -5.61 15.87
N ALA A 33 1.19 -4.44 15.30
CA ALA A 33 0.30 -3.72 14.39
C ALA A 33 1.03 -3.12 13.18
N TYR A 34 2.16 -3.70 12.77
CA TYR A 34 3.07 -3.14 11.76
C TYR A 34 2.61 -3.32 10.29
N GLY A 35 1.46 -3.96 10.08
CA GLY A 35 0.81 -3.99 8.76
C GLY A 35 1.43 -4.94 7.75
N ALA A 36 1.45 -4.53 6.47
CA ALA A 36 1.97 -5.29 5.34
C ALA A 36 2.76 -4.32 4.45
N GLY A 37 4.07 -4.43 4.47
CA GLY A 37 4.98 -3.45 3.87
C GLY A 37 5.54 -3.83 2.50
N THR A 38 5.13 -4.98 1.90
CA THR A 38 5.60 -5.41 0.59
C THR A 38 4.45 -5.92 -0.28
N ASP A 39 4.70 -6.08 -1.57
CA ASP A 39 3.74 -6.62 -2.53
C ASP A 39 4.02 -8.09 -2.84
N LYS A 40 2.96 -8.79 -3.25
CA LYS A 40 3.09 -10.14 -3.80
C LYS A 40 3.77 -10.08 -5.16
N ARG A 41 4.65 -11.06 -5.42
CA ARG A 41 5.25 -11.26 -6.73
C ARG A 41 4.24 -11.87 -7.72
N LEU A 42 4.43 -11.57 -9.02
CA LEU A 42 3.68 -12.19 -10.10
C LEU A 42 4.18 -13.60 -10.40
N GLY A 43 5.48 -13.82 -10.22
CA GLY A 43 6.14 -15.10 -10.52
C GLY A 43 6.25 -15.37 -12.02
N ILE A 44 6.43 -14.34 -12.82
CA ILE A 44 6.55 -14.42 -14.28
C ILE A 44 7.95 -13.97 -14.75
N PRO A 45 8.43 -14.46 -15.90
CA PRO A 45 9.70 -14.02 -16.47
C PRO A 45 9.73 -12.51 -16.67
N GLY A 46 10.88 -11.87 -16.39
CA GLY A 46 11.11 -10.44 -16.55
C GLY A 46 10.56 -9.58 -15.41
N GLU A 47 10.01 -10.17 -14.36
CA GLU A 47 9.50 -9.40 -13.21
C GLU A 47 10.58 -8.58 -12.49
N GLU A 48 11.85 -8.93 -12.66
CA GLU A 48 13.00 -8.26 -12.03
C GLU A 48 13.62 -7.15 -12.89
N LEU A 49 13.09 -6.90 -14.09
CA LEU A 49 13.61 -5.85 -14.98
C LEU A 49 13.40 -4.45 -14.37
N LYS A 50 14.35 -3.55 -14.62
CA LYS A 50 14.21 -2.12 -14.27
C LYS A 50 12.94 -1.57 -14.91
N GLY A 51 12.08 -0.95 -14.10
CA GLY A 51 10.76 -0.48 -14.53
C GLY A 51 9.62 -1.41 -14.12
N SER A 52 9.91 -2.59 -13.53
CA SER A 52 8.91 -3.44 -12.89
C SER A 52 8.97 -3.26 -11.37
N ILE A 53 8.01 -2.53 -10.82
CA ILE A 53 8.03 -2.07 -9.43
C ILE A 53 6.81 -2.55 -8.64
N ALA A 54 6.92 -2.55 -7.32
CA ALA A 54 5.80 -2.77 -6.42
C ALA A 54 4.95 -1.51 -6.27
N ALA A 55 3.62 -1.66 -6.20
CA ALA A 55 2.75 -0.52 -5.90
C ALA A 55 3.07 0.09 -4.54
N ALA A 56 3.48 -0.72 -3.55
CA ALA A 56 3.88 -0.24 -2.23
C ALA A 56 5.06 0.74 -2.29
N GLU A 57 6.05 0.49 -3.15
CA GLU A 57 7.23 1.35 -3.33
C GLU A 57 6.84 2.69 -3.94
N LEU A 58 6.02 2.66 -5.01
CA LEU A 58 5.54 3.87 -5.66
C LEU A 58 4.66 4.71 -4.71
N VAL A 59 3.77 4.07 -3.97
CA VAL A 59 2.91 4.74 -2.96
C VAL A 59 3.75 5.34 -1.84
N ALA A 60 4.73 4.61 -1.31
CA ALA A 60 5.63 5.11 -0.28
C ALA A 60 6.35 6.38 -0.75
N TRP A 61 6.84 6.38 -2.00
CA TRP A 61 7.52 7.54 -2.56
C TRP A 61 6.61 8.77 -2.69
N TYR A 62 5.47 8.66 -3.35
CA TYR A 62 4.65 9.86 -3.56
C TYR A 62 3.93 10.31 -2.28
N CYS A 63 3.82 9.45 -1.26
CA CYS A 63 3.36 9.82 0.08
C CYS A 63 4.45 10.40 0.98
N GLY A 64 5.70 10.55 0.49
CA GLY A 64 6.79 11.14 1.25
C GLY A 64 7.29 10.27 2.41
N ASN A 65 7.28 8.93 2.25
CA ASN A 65 7.85 8.04 3.25
C ASN A 65 9.39 8.22 3.29
N PRO A 66 9.98 8.61 4.43
CA PRO A 66 11.41 8.90 4.52
C PRO A 66 12.31 7.69 4.24
N ASP A 67 11.80 6.46 4.34
CA ASP A 67 12.58 5.25 4.04
C ASP A 67 12.89 5.09 2.54
N VAL A 68 12.18 5.78 1.65
CA VAL A 68 12.44 5.80 0.20
C VAL A 68 13.00 7.14 -0.29
N HIS A 69 13.15 8.11 0.61
CA HIS A 69 13.78 9.42 0.41
C HIS A 69 15.02 9.54 1.31
N PRO A 70 16.10 8.78 1.09
CA PRO A 70 17.22 8.78 2.01
C PRO A 70 17.97 10.12 1.99
N ASP A 71 18.40 10.50 3.16
CA ASP A 71 19.50 11.45 3.30
C ASP A 71 20.78 10.67 2.92
N THR A 72 21.28 10.90 1.75
CA THR A 72 22.53 10.54 1.05
C THR A 72 23.41 9.36 1.49
N ASP A 73 23.35 8.81 2.72
CA ASP A 73 24.36 7.89 3.24
C ASP A 73 23.86 6.52 3.74
N GLN A 74 22.56 6.20 3.61
CA GLN A 74 22.09 4.86 3.96
C GLN A 74 22.03 3.95 2.75
N PRO A 75 22.60 2.73 2.81
CA PRO A 75 22.48 1.79 1.71
C PRO A 75 21.03 1.40 1.48
N ALA A 76 20.57 1.55 0.24
CA ALA A 76 19.19 1.30 -0.18
C ALA A 76 18.72 -0.14 0.03
N GLY A 77 19.63 -1.09 0.26
CA GLY A 77 19.32 -2.51 0.18
C GLY A 77 18.72 -2.85 -1.19
N ASP A 78 17.71 -3.72 -1.22
CA ASP A 78 16.99 -4.09 -2.46
C ASP A 78 15.79 -3.16 -2.76
N ARG A 79 15.64 -2.04 -2.05
CA ARG A 79 14.52 -1.10 -2.25
C ARG A 79 14.84 -0.09 -3.34
N LEU A 80 13.83 0.24 -4.14
CA LEU A 80 13.91 1.37 -5.08
C LEU A 80 13.93 2.68 -4.30
N MET A 81 14.84 3.55 -4.72
CA MET A 81 15.00 4.86 -4.10
C MET A 81 14.26 5.94 -4.92
N ALA A 82 14.03 7.08 -4.31
CA ALA A 82 13.34 8.21 -4.93
C ALA A 82 13.89 8.55 -6.33
N ALA A 83 15.21 8.54 -6.51
CA ALA A 83 15.85 8.83 -7.79
C ALA A 83 15.46 7.84 -8.90
N ASP A 84 15.36 6.53 -8.58
CA ASP A 84 14.94 5.53 -9.55
C ASP A 84 13.47 5.73 -9.95
N LEU A 85 12.61 6.02 -8.98
CA LEU A 85 11.19 6.28 -9.22
C LEU A 85 10.98 7.56 -10.01
N GLN A 86 11.74 8.62 -9.73
CA GLN A 86 11.72 9.87 -10.50
C GLN A 86 12.15 9.63 -11.96
N GLU A 87 13.23 8.86 -12.19
CA GLU A 87 13.64 8.48 -13.55
C GLU A 87 12.51 7.74 -14.28
N LEU A 88 11.89 6.77 -13.63
CA LEU A 88 10.79 6.01 -14.22
C LEU A 88 9.59 6.90 -14.61
N ILE A 89 9.14 7.77 -13.72
CA ILE A 89 8.00 8.68 -13.98
C ILE A 89 8.30 9.64 -15.13
N THR A 90 9.53 10.18 -15.20
CA THR A 90 9.89 11.19 -16.20
C THR A 90 10.33 10.60 -17.54
N SER A 91 10.57 9.29 -17.62
CA SER A 91 10.98 8.62 -18.87
C SER A 91 9.94 7.65 -19.45
N SER A 92 8.94 7.25 -18.66
CA SER A 92 7.92 6.29 -19.10
C SER A 92 6.76 6.98 -19.81
N ARG A 93 6.29 6.41 -20.91
CA ARG A 93 5.11 6.86 -21.63
C ARG A 93 3.93 5.91 -21.44
N HIS A 94 4.21 4.63 -21.38
CA HIS A 94 3.21 3.56 -21.23
C HIS A 94 3.40 2.84 -19.90
N ALA A 95 2.38 2.86 -19.06
CA ALA A 95 2.39 2.15 -17.78
C ALA A 95 1.37 1.01 -17.80
N VAL A 96 1.76 -0.14 -17.23
CA VAL A 96 0.87 -1.28 -17.00
C VAL A 96 0.71 -1.48 -15.50
N VAL A 97 -0.51 -1.34 -14.98
CA VAL A 97 -0.87 -1.60 -13.59
C VAL A 97 -1.53 -2.97 -13.49
N VAL A 98 -0.90 -3.89 -12.80
CA VAL A 98 -1.42 -5.27 -12.66
C VAL A 98 -2.23 -5.37 -11.38
N GLY A 99 -3.56 -5.44 -11.52
CA GLY A 99 -4.50 -5.53 -10.41
C GLY A 99 -5.74 -4.65 -10.60
N VAL A 100 -6.83 -4.99 -9.93
CA VAL A 100 -8.13 -4.30 -9.98
C VAL A 100 -8.68 -4.04 -8.57
N GLY A 101 -7.81 -3.56 -7.68
CA GLY A 101 -8.13 -3.06 -6.34
C GLY A 101 -8.05 -1.54 -6.24
N ASN A 102 -8.37 -0.96 -5.07
CA ASN A 102 -8.28 0.49 -4.84
C ASN A 102 -6.87 1.03 -5.12
N VAL A 103 -5.83 0.34 -4.66
CA VAL A 103 -4.43 0.75 -4.88
C VAL A 103 -4.08 0.80 -6.37
N ALA A 104 -4.61 -0.14 -7.19
CA ALA A 104 -4.41 -0.11 -8.64
C ALA A 104 -5.05 1.13 -9.27
N LEU A 105 -6.26 1.52 -8.82
CA LEU A 105 -6.91 2.75 -9.28
C LEU A 105 -6.16 4.00 -8.81
N ASP A 106 -5.65 4.00 -7.57
CA ASP A 106 -4.85 5.12 -7.05
C ASP A 106 -3.58 5.31 -7.86
N VAL A 107 -2.85 4.23 -8.12
CA VAL A 107 -1.65 4.25 -8.96
C VAL A 107 -1.99 4.76 -10.36
N ALA A 108 -3.03 4.22 -11.01
CA ALA A 108 -3.45 4.68 -12.34
C ALA A 108 -3.81 6.17 -12.35
N ARG A 109 -4.51 6.64 -11.28
CA ARG A 109 -4.92 8.04 -11.10
C ARG A 109 -3.72 8.97 -10.95
N ILE A 110 -2.77 8.60 -10.09
CA ILE A 110 -1.58 9.42 -9.82
C ILE A 110 -0.68 9.51 -11.06
N LEU A 111 -0.47 8.40 -11.77
CA LEU A 111 0.34 8.38 -12.98
C LEU A 111 -0.24 9.22 -14.12
N ILE A 112 -1.58 9.36 -14.20
CA ILE A 112 -2.24 10.01 -15.34
C ILE A 112 -2.59 11.49 -15.09
N LYS A 113 -2.76 11.91 -13.84
CA LYS A 113 -3.10 13.29 -13.49
C LYS A 113 -2.01 14.27 -13.92
N SER A 114 -2.41 15.49 -14.24
CA SER A 114 -1.47 16.60 -14.38
C SER A 114 -0.99 17.10 -13.01
N VAL A 115 0.13 17.79 -12.97
CA VAL A 115 0.63 18.38 -11.71
C VAL A 115 -0.38 19.36 -11.09
N ASP A 116 -1.11 20.12 -11.91
CA ASP A 116 -2.15 21.03 -11.41
C ASP A 116 -3.27 20.29 -10.64
N GLN A 117 -3.58 19.07 -11.08
CA GLN A 117 -4.59 18.22 -10.40
C GLN A 117 -4.03 17.54 -9.13
N LEU A 118 -2.72 17.58 -8.92
CA LEU A 118 -2.03 17.04 -7.75
C LEU A 118 -1.61 18.15 -6.77
N SER A 119 -1.58 19.40 -7.21
CA SER A 119 -1.07 20.55 -6.45
C SER A 119 -1.86 20.83 -5.15
N ASP A 120 -3.11 20.41 -5.07
CA ASP A 120 -3.95 20.56 -3.86
C ASP A 120 -3.74 19.42 -2.83
N THR A 121 -2.83 18.47 -3.10
CA THR A 121 -2.53 17.34 -2.20
C THR A 121 -1.41 17.69 -1.21
N ASP A 122 -1.19 16.80 -0.24
CA ASP A 122 -0.11 16.93 0.74
C ASP A 122 1.27 16.52 0.20
N MET A 123 1.38 16.17 -1.08
CA MET A 123 2.64 15.68 -1.69
C MET A 123 3.80 16.63 -1.41
N ALA A 124 4.97 16.06 -1.14
CA ALA A 124 6.21 16.81 -1.03
C ALA A 124 6.51 17.58 -2.33
N ASP A 125 7.14 18.73 -2.22
CA ASP A 125 7.40 19.61 -3.37
C ASP A 125 8.24 18.94 -4.45
N GLU A 126 9.24 18.14 -4.07
CA GLU A 126 10.07 17.37 -5.00
C GLU A 126 9.29 16.31 -5.78
N VAL A 127 8.26 15.72 -5.16
CA VAL A 127 7.36 14.76 -5.81
C VAL A 127 6.50 15.50 -6.84
N LEU A 128 5.93 16.64 -6.48
CA LEU A 128 5.18 17.48 -7.42
C LEU A 128 6.06 18.00 -8.57
N ASP A 129 7.32 18.39 -8.27
CA ASP A 129 8.27 18.78 -9.29
C ASP A 129 8.58 17.63 -10.27
N CYS A 130 8.71 16.40 -9.76
CA CYS A 130 8.81 15.22 -10.61
C CYS A 130 7.57 15.04 -11.50
N PHE A 131 6.36 15.10 -10.92
CA PHE A 131 5.11 14.98 -11.68
C PHE A 131 4.88 16.12 -12.68
N SER A 132 5.49 17.30 -12.50
CA SER A 132 5.48 18.37 -13.51
C SER A 132 6.16 17.94 -14.82
N ARG A 133 7.07 16.98 -14.74
CA ARG A 133 7.83 16.40 -15.85
C ARG A 133 7.34 15.01 -16.25
N ASN A 134 6.20 14.55 -15.70
CA ASN A 134 5.63 13.25 -15.98
C ASN A 134 5.27 13.10 -17.46
N THR A 135 5.75 12.04 -18.09
CA THR A 135 5.55 11.73 -19.52
C THR A 135 4.52 10.64 -19.79
N VAL A 136 3.93 10.04 -18.74
CA VAL A 136 2.94 8.98 -18.88
C VAL A 136 1.66 9.50 -19.54
N THR A 137 1.29 8.89 -20.68
CA THR A 137 0.08 9.21 -21.44
C THR A 137 -0.90 8.05 -21.49
N ASP A 138 -0.42 6.82 -21.35
CA ASP A 138 -1.22 5.61 -21.50
C ASP A 138 -1.02 4.71 -20.28
N VAL A 139 -2.12 4.39 -19.58
CA VAL A 139 -2.14 3.48 -18.44
C VAL A 139 -3.03 2.30 -18.75
N HIS A 140 -2.49 1.09 -18.75
CA HIS A 140 -3.23 -0.16 -18.90
C HIS A 140 -3.45 -0.81 -17.54
N VAL A 141 -4.70 -1.07 -17.17
CA VAL A 141 -5.07 -1.72 -15.91
C VAL A 141 -5.50 -3.15 -16.19
N LEU A 142 -4.77 -4.13 -15.66
CA LEU A 142 -5.00 -5.56 -15.94
C LEU A 142 -5.78 -6.24 -14.81
N GLY A 143 -6.89 -6.86 -15.15
CA GLY A 143 -7.69 -7.71 -14.28
C GLY A 143 -7.72 -9.16 -14.77
N ARG A 144 -7.12 -10.08 -14.00
CA ARG A 144 -7.13 -11.53 -14.35
C ARG A 144 -8.50 -12.19 -14.27
N ARG A 145 -9.50 -11.48 -13.74
CA ARG A 145 -10.92 -11.87 -13.71
C ARG A 145 -11.75 -10.78 -14.37
N GLY A 146 -13.03 -11.08 -14.57
CA GLY A 146 -13.98 -10.13 -15.12
C GLY A 146 -14.40 -9.01 -14.16
N PRO A 147 -15.21 -8.07 -14.64
CA PRO A 147 -15.62 -6.87 -13.89
C PRO A 147 -16.38 -7.17 -12.60
N ALA A 148 -17.06 -8.32 -12.50
CA ALA A 148 -17.76 -8.76 -11.29
C ALA A 148 -16.83 -9.00 -10.09
N TYR A 149 -15.55 -9.27 -10.32
CA TYR A 149 -14.56 -9.62 -9.32
C TYR A 149 -13.61 -8.48 -8.96
N THR A 150 -13.94 -7.26 -9.32
CA THR A 150 -13.15 -6.08 -8.95
C THR A 150 -13.22 -5.82 -7.45
N ALA A 151 -12.09 -5.40 -6.86
CA ALA A 151 -11.98 -5.15 -5.43
C ALA A 151 -11.97 -3.64 -5.08
N PHE A 152 -12.13 -2.77 -6.06
CA PHE A 152 -12.23 -1.33 -5.83
C PHE A 152 -13.65 -0.90 -5.43
N THR A 153 -13.75 0.21 -4.72
CA THR A 153 -15.04 0.81 -4.36
C THR A 153 -15.64 1.57 -5.55
N THR A 154 -16.96 1.69 -5.58
CA THR A 154 -17.65 2.45 -6.64
C THR A 154 -17.28 3.93 -6.61
N LYS A 155 -16.93 4.49 -5.43
CA LYS A 155 -16.50 5.87 -5.29
C LYS A 155 -15.19 6.09 -6.04
N GLU A 156 -14.16 5.30 -5.73
CA GLU A 156 -12.84 5.38 -6.38
C GLU A 156 -12.94 5.20 -7.90
N LEU A 157 -13.76 4.25 -8.34
CA LEU A 157 -14.00 4.03 -9.77
C LEU A 157 -14.60 5.28 -10.45
N ARG A 158 -15.63 5.90 -9.86
CA ARG A 158 -16.26 7.09 -10.44
C ARG A 158 -15.33 8.28 -10.50
N GLU A 159 -14.51 8.48 -9.47
CA GLU A 159 -13.52 9.57 -9.44
C GLU A 159 -12.50 9.45 -10.57
N LEU A 160 -12.12 8.21 -10.96
CA LEU A 160 -11.23 7.99 -12.09
C LEU A 160 -11.82 8.54 -13.40
N GLY A 161 -13.11 8.36 -13.63
CA GLY A 161 -13.81 8.85 -14.82
C GLY A 161 -14.07 10.36 -14.84
N GLN A 162 -13.68 11.10 -13.79
CA GLN A 162 -13.82 12.55 -13.67
C GLN A 162 -12.49 13.30 -13.89
N ILE A 163 -11.38 12.58 -14.11
CA ILE A 163 -10.09 13.20 -14.35
C ILE A 163 -10.14 13.96 -15.69
N ALA A 164 -9.79 15.24 -15.65
CA ALA A 164 -9.80 16.09 -16.85
C ALA A 164 -8.73 15.64 -17.85
N ASP A 165 -9.03 15.74 -19.14
CA ASP A 165 -8.17 15.37 -20.27
C ASP A 165 -7.71 13.90 -20.25
N VAL A 166 -8.59 12.99 -19.78
CA VAL A 166 -8.35 11.54 -19.74
C VAL A 166 -9.55 10.79 -20.31
N ASP A 167 -9.32 9.97 -21.33
CA ASP A 167 -10.29 8.99 -21.82
C ASP A 167 -10.13 7.67 -21.03
N VAL A 168 -11.19 7.20 -20.42
CA VAL A 168 -11.25 5.87 -19.79
C VAL A 168 -11.90 4.89 -20.76
N ILE A 169 -11.18 3.84 -21.12
CA ILE A 169 -11.53 2.89 -22.18
C ILE A 169 -11.80 1.52 -21.53
N VAL A 170 -12.94 0.95 -21.87
CA VAL A 170 -13.35 -0.41 -21.48
C VAL A 170 -13.92 -1.10 -22.71
N ASP A 171 -13.44 -2.30 -23.03
CA ASP A 171 -14.03 -3.09 -24.11
C ASP A 171 -15.39 -3.67 -23.65
N ALA A 172 -16.44 -3.41 -24.40
CA ALA A 172 -17.77 -3.92 -24.11
C ALA A 172 -17.81 -5.47 -24.06
N ALA A 173 -17.00 -6.15 -24.86
CA ALA A 173 -16.88 -7.59 -24.84
C ALA A 173 -16.31 -8.14 -23.52
N ASP A 174 -15.48 -7.38 -22.83
CA ASP A 174 -14.94 -7.75 -21.52
C ASP A 174 -15.98 -7.66 -20.39
N LEU A 175 -17.09 -6.96 -20.63
CA LEU A 175 -18.18 -6.78 -19.66
C LEU A 175 -19.28 -7.83 -19.77
N GLU A 176 -19.19 -8.75 -20.73
CA GLU A 176 -20.09 -9.88 -20.82
C GLU A 176 -19.90 -10.80 -19.61
N LEU A 177 -21.01 -11.13 -18.94
CA LEU A 177 -20.99 -11.94 -17.73
C LEU A 177 -21.25 -13.41 -18.06
N ASP A 178 -20.36 -14.29 -17.64
CA ASP A 178 -20.65 -15.71 -17.53
C ASP A 178 -21.59 -15.99 -16.34
N PRO A 179 -22.19 -17.21 -16.22
CA PRO A 179 -23.14 -17.52 -15.16
C PRO A 179 -22.58 -17.32 -13.73
N SER A 180 -21.28 -17.55 -13.52
CA SER A 180 -20.64 -17.37 -12.21
C SER A 180 -20.49 -15.89 -11.88
N SER A 181 -20.08 -15.08 -12.83
CA SER A 181 -19.99 -13.62 -12.73
C SER A 181 -21.36 -12.97 -12.50
N GLN A 182 -22.40 -13.48 -13.18
CA GLN A 182 -23.78 -13.03 -12.96
C GLN A 182 -24.23 -13.25 -11.52
N ALA A 183 -23.99 -14.43 -10.96
CA ALA A 183 -24.32 -14.73 -9.57
C ALA A 183 -23.60 -13.81 -8.57
N VAL A 184 -22.33 -13.45 -8.85
CA VAL A 184 -21.59 -12.49 -8.02
C VAL A 184 -22.24 -11.10 -8.06
N VAL A 185 -22.60 -10.62 -9.24
CA VAL A 185 -23.24 -9.29 -9.43
C VAL A 185 -24.60 -9.24 -8.71
N GLU A 186 -25.39 -10.31 -8.77
CA GLU A 186 -26.70 -10.40 -8.08
C GLU A 186 -26.57 -10.35 -6.55
N GLN A 187 -25.51 -10.93 -6.00
CA GLN A 187 -25.27 -11.01 -4.55
C GLN A 187 -24.47 -9.83 -3.98
N ASN A 188 -23.72 -9.11 -4.82
CA ASN A 188 -22.83 -8.04 -4.40
C ASN A 188 -23.22 -6.69 -5.02
N LYS A 189 -23.84 -5.83 -4.20
CA LYS A 189 -24.29 -4.49 -4.61
C LYS A 189 -23.15 -3.58 -5.10
N VAL A 190 -21.92 -3.78 -4.62
CA VAL A 190 -20.76 -2.99 -5.08
C VAL A 190 -20.38 -3.44 -6.49
N ALA A 191 -20.27 -4.76 -6.72
CA ALA A 191 -20.00 -5.31 -8.04
C ALA A 191 -21.05 -4.87 -9.09
N ALA A 192 -22.34 -4.91 -8.72
CA ALA A 192 -23.41 -4.43 -9.57
C ALA A 192 -23.27 -2.96 -9.97
N ARG A 193 -22.96 -2.09 -9.00
CA ARG A 193 -22.75 -0.65 -9.25
C ARG A 193 -21.50 -0.39 -10.09
N ASN A 194 -20.43 -1.12 -9.84
CA ASN A 194 -19.19 -1.01 -10.61
C ASN A 194 -19.42 -1.41 -12.06
N LEU A 195 -20.15 -2.51 -12.30
CA LEU A 195 -20.49 -2.93 -13.64
C LEU A 195 -21.26 -1.86 -14.42
N VAL A 196 -22.24 -1.20 -13.79
CA VAL A 196 -22.99 -0.09 -14.44
C VAL A 196 -22.04 1.04 -14.85
N VAL A 197 -21.11 1.46 -13.99
CA VAL A 197 -20.13 2.50 -14.34
C VAL A 197 -19.23 2.07 -15.50
N LEU A 198 -18.76 0.83 -15.50
CA LEU A 198 -17.92 0.29 -16.59
C LEU A 198 -18.69 0.21 -17.91
N GLN A 199 -19.97 -0.17 -17.88
CA GLN A 199 -20.86 -0.19 -19.06
C GLN A 199 -21.11 1.22 -19.61
N GLU A 200 -21.30 2.22 -18.73
CA GLU A 200 -21.41 3.63 -19.13
C GLU A 200 -20.13 4.09 -19.85
N TRP A 201 -18.96 3.69 -19.38
CA TRP A 201 -17.68 4.01 -20.03
C TRP A 201 -17.50 3.30 -21.37
N ALA A 202 -17.84 2.00 -21.45
CA ALA A 202 -17.77 1.24 -22.70
C ALA A 202 -18.69 1.81 -23.80
N ALA A 203 -19.82 2.43 -23.42
CA ALA A 203 -20.76 3.05 -24.34
C ALA A 203 -20.41 4.52 -24.69
N ARG A 204 -19.49 5.14 -23.95
CA ARG A 204 -19.13 6.55 -24.16
C ARG A 204 -18.19 6.70 -25.36
N PRO A 205 -18.47 7.63 -26.30
CA PRO A 205 -17.51 7.96 -27.33
C PRO A 205 -16.26 8.59 -26.70
N LEU A 206 -15.09 8.31 -27.27
CA LEU A 206 -13.84 8.93 -26.84
C LEU A 206 -13.90 10.43 -27.09
N SER A 207 -13.39 11.21 -26.13
CA SER A 207 -13.34 12.67 -26.23
C SER A 207 -12.17 13.18 -27.08
N GLY A 208 -11.20 12.31 -27.36
CA GLY A 208 -9.92 12.69 -27.98
C GLY A 208 -8.95 13.30 -26.98
N ALA A 209 -9.09 12.96 -25.69
CA ALA A 209 -8.17 13.37 -24.64
C ALA A 209 -6.72 12.98 -24.94
N SER A 210 -5.76 13.77 -24.41
CA SER A 210 -4.34 13.54 -24.64
C SER A 210 -3.83 12.31 -23.89
N LYS A 211 -4.55 11.84 -22.87
CA LYS A 211 -4.17 10.73 -22.00
C LYS A 211 -5.27 9.68 -21.93
N ARG A 212 -4.89 8.44 -21.62
CA ARG A 212 -5.83 7.31 -21.62
C ARG A 212 -5.59 6.35 -20.46
N ILE A 213 -6.68 5.80 -19.91
CA ILE A 213 -6.66 4.63 -19.03
C ILE A 213 -7.48 3.53 -19.72
N THR A 214 -6.85 2.39 -20.00
CA THR A 214 -7.52 1.25 -20.64
C THR A 214 -7.60 0.08 -19.66
N PHE A 215 -8.82 -0.38 -19.38
CA PHE A 215 -9.05 -1.59 -18.59
C PHE A 215 -9.03 -2.82 -19.51
N HIS A 216 -8.27 -3.83 -19.11
CA HIS A 216 -8.22 -5.16 -19.71
C HIS A 216 -8.70 -6.18 -18.69
N PHE A 217 -9.98 -6.48 -18.69
CA PHE A 217 -10.51 -7.58 -17.89
C PHE A 217 -10.21 -8.92 -18.58
N TRP A 218 -10.32 -10.00 -17.81
CA TRP A 218 -10.01 -11.34 -18.30
C TRP A 218 -8.63 -11.44 -18.93
N SER A 219 -7.66 -10.72 -18.36
CA SER A 219 -6.30 -10.63 -18.87
C SER A 219 -5.28 -10.69 -17.74
N ARG A 220 -4.25 -11.52 -17.90
CA ARG A 220 -3.12 -11.59 -16.97
C ARG A 220 -1.80 -11.47 -17.73
N PRO A 221 -0.78 -10.86 -17.11
CA PRO A 221 0.56 -10.87 -17.70
C PRO A 221 1.14 -12.30 -17.64
N THR A 222 1.86 -12.68 -18.68
CA THR A 222 2.60 -13.95 -18.77
C THR A 222 4.10 -13.74 -18.76
N MET A 223 4.57 -12.59 -19.25
CA MET A 223 5.98 -12.21 -19.29
C MET A 223 6.10 -10.68 -19.36
N ILE A 224 7.11 -10.15 -18.71
CA ILE A 224 7.58 -8.77 -18.90
C ILE A 224 8.78 -8.83 -19.83
N ILE A 225 8.73 -8.10 -20.93
CA ILE A 225 9.71 -8.14 -22.03
C ILE A 225 10.68 -6.98 -21.87
N GLY A 226 11.95 -7.26 -22.08
CA GLY A 226 13.03 -6.28 -22.10
C GLY A 226 14.39 -6.98 -21.91
N ASP A 227 15.46 -6.26 -22.16
CA ASP A 227 16.81 -6.71 -21.85
C ASP A 227 17.23 -6.26 -20.45
N ASP A 228 17.54 -4.96 -20.27
CA ASP A 228 17.90 -4.37 -18.98
C ASP A 228 16.71 -3.69 -18.31
N ARG A 229 15.75 -3.24 -19.09
CA ARG A 229 14.53 -2.55 -18.62
C ARG A 229 13.30 -3.01 -19.37
N VAL A 230 12.15 -2.75 -18.78
CA VAL A 230 10.84 -3.05 -19.36
C VAL A 230 10.67 -2.30 -20.69
N THR A 231 10.20 -3.01 -21.72
CA THR A 231 9.81 -2.45 -23.04
C THR A 231 8.41 -2.87 -23.44
N ALA A 232 7.89 -3.99 -22.92
CA ALA A 232 6.53 -4.46 -23.17
C ALA A 232 6.08 -5.47 -22.11
N VAL A 233 4.79 -5.76 -22.09
CA VAL A 233 4.19 -6.87 -21.32
C VAL A 233 3.41 -7.77 -22.25
N GLU A 234 3.71 -9.07 -22.22
CA GLU A 234 2.88 -10.08 -22.87
C GLU A 234 1.73 -10.45 -21.93
N ILE A 235 0.52 -10.42 -22.47
CA ILE A 235 -0.69 -10.78 -21.73
C ILE A 235 -1.40 -11.93 -22.42
N GLU A 236 -2.07 -12.79 -21.65
CA GLU A 236 -3.00 -13.78 -22.17
C GLU A 236 -4.43 -13.54 -21.69
N ARG A 237 -5.39 -14.00 -22.47
CA ARG A 237 -6.81 -14.02 -22.07
C ARG A 237 -7.04 -15.12 -21.05
N THR A 238 -7.90 -14.86 -20.08
CA THR A 238 -8.24 -15.79 -19.01
C THR A 238 -9.72 -16.12 -18.99
N MET A 239 -10.06 -17.16 -18.26
CA MET A 239 -11.43 -17.54 -17.90
C MET A 239 -11.45 -18.20 -16.51
N ILE A 240 -12.62 -18.35 -15.93
CA ILE A 240 -12.83 -19.18 -14.74
C ILE A 240 -13.23 -20.57 -15.18
N ASP A 241 -12.51 -21.60 -14.72
CA ASP A 241 -12.84 -23.00 -15.01
C ASP A 241 -14.01 -23.50 -14.14
N SER A 242 -14.44 -24.75 -14.35
CA SER A 242 -15.52 -25.40 -13.59
C SER A 242 -15.25 -25.53 -12.07
N ASN A 243 -13.99 -25.39 -11.65
CA ASN A 243 -13.57 -25.47 -10.27
C ASN A 243 -13.39 -24.08 -9.62
N GLY A 244 -13.67 -23.00 -10.39
CA GLY A 244 -13.52 -21.62 -9.92
C GLY A 244 -12.10 -21.05 -10.02
N TYR A 245 -11.16 -21.77 -10.67
CA TYR A 245 -9.79 -21.28 -10.86
C TYR A 245 -9.68 -20.42 -12.13
N VAL A 246 -8.80 -19.42 -12.05
CA VAL A 246 -8.44 -18.61 -13.22
C VAL A 246 -7.43 -19.37 -14.07
N VAL A 247 -7.80 -19.69 -15.29
CA VAL A 247 -6.94 -20.38 -16.25
C VAL A 247 -6.77 -19.54 -17.52
N GLY A 248 -5.64 -19.72 -18.20
CA GLY A 248 -5.44 -19.15 -19.54
C GLY A 248 -6.33 -19.84 -20.57
N ARG A 249 -6.86 -19.08 -21.53
CA ARG A 249 -7.68 -19.63 -22.63
C ARG A 249 -7.04 -19.44 -24.01
N GLY A 250 -5.76 -19.00 -24.03
CA GLY A 250 -5.09 -18.61 -25.25
C GLY A 250 -5.61 -17.26 -25.79
N GLY A 251 -4.98 -16.80 -26.83
CA GLY A 251 -5.23 -15.46 -27.37
C GLY A 251 -4.69 -14.38 -26.44
N GLY A 252 -3.68 -13.69 -26.84
CA GLY A 252 -3.03 -12.67 -26.06
C GLY A 252 -2.63 -11.49 -26.92
N ALA A 253 -2.02 -10.52 -26.30
CA ALA A 253 -1.46 -9.34 -26.94
C ALA A 253 -0.16 -8.94 -26.25
N THR A 254 0.65 -8.19 -26.94
CA THR A 254 1.79 -7.50 -26.37
C THR A 254 1.42 -6.04 -26.20
N LEU A 255 1.47 -5.54 -24.96
CA LEU A 255 1.24 -4.14 -24.61
C LEU A 255 2.58 -3.41 -24.52
N PRO A 256 2.77 -2.29 -25.19
CA PRO A 256 3.92 -1.42 -24.93
C PRO A 256 3.93 -1.03 -23.43
N ALA A 257 5.07 -1.08 -22.80
CA ALA A 257 5.22 -0.69 -21.40
C ALA A 257 6.65 -0.24 -21.13
N ASP A 258 6.80 0.90 -20.49
CA ASP A 258 8.06 1.39 -19.93
C ASP A 258 8.08 1.22 -18.43
N LEU A 259 6.89 1.09 -17.83
CA LEU A 259 6.66 0.95 -16.39
C LEU A 259 5.59 -0.13 -16.14
N VAL A 260 5.90 -1.08 -15.27
CA VAL A 260 4.96 -2.09 -14.77
C VAL A 260 4.82 -1.92 -13.26
N VAL A 261 3.61 -1.67 -12.78
CA VAL A 261 3.33 -1.53 -11.35
C VAL A 261 2.49 -2.73 -10.87
N ARG A 262 3.08 -3.54 -10.02
CA ARG A 262 2.41 -4.71 -9.44
C ARG A 262 1.51 -4.27 -8.29
N SER A 263 0.19 -4.43 -8.43
CA SER A 263 -0.83 -4.12 -7.42
C SER A 263 -1.73 -5.33 -7.16
N VAL A 264 -1.10 -6.51 -6.98
CA VAL A 264 -1.80 -7.80 -6.81
C VAL A 264 -2.01 -8.19 -5.34
N GLY A 265 -1.85 -7.23 -4.47
CA GLY A 265 -2.06 -7.31 -3.02
C GLY A 265 -0.78 -7.28 -2.23
N TYR A 266 -0.88 -6.68 -1.06
CA TYR A 266 0.23 -6.57 -0.10
C TYR A 266 0.51 -7.91 0.60
N ARG A 267 1.68 -7.98 1.22
CA ARG A 267 2.12 -9.08 2.07
C ARG A 267 2.83 -8.51 3.29
N GLY A 268 2.59 -9.13 4.47
CA GLY A 268 3.38 -8.85 5.67
C GLY A 268 4.84 -9.27 5.47
N LEU A 269 5.72 -8.59 6.17
CA LEU A 269 7.13 -8.97 6.28
C LEU A 269 7.38 -9.65 7.62
N PRO A 270 8.23 -10.68 7.67
CA PRO A 270 8.67 -11.22 8.96
C PRO A 270 9.51 -10.17 9.70
N LEU A 271 9.29 -10.04 10.98
CA LEU A 271 10.23 -9.37 11.89
C LEU A 271 10.96 -10.43 12.69
N VAL A 272 12.24 -10.16 13.00
CA VAL A 272 13.08 -11.06 13.79
C VAL A 272 12.38 -11.36 15.12
N ASP A 273 12.37 -12.60 15.53
CA ASP A 273 11.79 -13.11 16.77
C ASP A 273 10.26 -12.99 16.90
N ILE A 274 9.54 -12.60 15.85
CA ILE A 274 8.07 -12.69 15.81
C ILE A 274 7.67 -13.92 14.97
N PRO A 275 6.77 -14.79 15.48
CA PRO A 275 6.25 -15.91 14.68
C PRO A 275 5.62 -15.42 13.38
N PHE A 276 5.97 -16.06 12.26
CA PHE A 276 5.48 -15.66 10.96
C PHE A 276 5.17 -16.88 10.07
N ASP A 277 4.04 -16.85 9.40
CA ASP A 277 3.65 -17.86 8.41
C ASP A 277 3.91 -17.31 6.99
N ASP A 278 4.98 -17.78 6.37
CA ASP A 278 5.37 -17.39 5.02
C ASP A 278 4.32 -17.71 3.97
N SER A 279 3.51 -18.74 4.16
CA SER A 279 2.49 -19.14 3.20
C SER A 279 1.35 -18.11 3.12
N THR A 280 0.97 -17.53 4.25
CA THR A 280 -0.09 -16.54 4.36
C THR A 280 0.40 -15.10 4.43
N GLY A 281 1.68 -14.88 4.76
CA GLY A 281 2.27 -13.56 4.98
C GLY A 281 1.74 -12.88 6.25
N ARG A 282 1.50 -13.64 7.34
CA ARG A 282 0.86 -13.15 8.56
C ARG A 282 1.54 -13.71 9.81
N VAL A 283 1.26 -13.06 10.93
CA VAL A 283 1.55 -13.62 12.26
C VAL A 283 0.45 -14.64 12.60
N PRO A 284 0.79 -15.91 12.93
CA PRO A 284 -0.18 -16.92 13.33
C PRO A 284 -0.83 -16.52 14.65
N HIS A 285 -2.16 -16.66 14.75
CA HIS A 285 -2.91 -16.23 15.93
C HIS A 285 -4.20 -17.00 16.16
N ALA A 286 -4.71 -16.97 17.40
CA ALA A 286 -6.05 -17.34 17.78
C ALA A 286 -6.75 -16.12 18.44
N GLU A 287 -7.77 -15.57 17.76
CA GLU A 287 -8.53 -14.39 18.25
C GLU A 287 -7.63 -13.19 18.62
N GLY A 288 -6.56 -12.96 17.85
CA GLY A 288 -5.58 -11.91 18.10
C GLY A 288 -4.44 -12.27 19.06
N ARG A 289 -4.49 -13.40 19.76
CA ARG A 289 -3.37 -13.93 20.58
C ARG A 289 -2.36 -14.61 19.67
N VAL A 290 -1.10 -14.23 19.74
CA VAL A 290 -0.05 -14.84 18.92
C VAL A 290 0.16 -16.31 19.26
N ILE A 291 0.32 -17.15 18.24
CA ILE A 291 0.70 -18.55 18.40
C ILE A 291 2.21 -18.65 18.21
N ARG A 292 2.90 -19.08 19.27
CA ARG A 292 4.34 -19.34 19.31
C ARG A 292 4.59 -20.79 19.73
N ASP A 293 5.43 -21.49 19.01
CA ASP A 293 5.80 -22.90 19.29
C ASP A 293 4.61 -23.84 19.48
N GLY A 294 3.54 -23.59 18.72
CA GLY A 294 2.30 -24.39 18.76
C GLY A 294 1.35 -24.08 19.91
N GLY A 295 1.66 -23.10 20.77
CA GLY A 295 0.83 -22.62 21.86
C GLY A 295 0.48 -21.14 21.75
N VAL A 296 -0.55 -20.71 22.48
CA VAL A 296 -0.87 -19.27 22.62
C VAL A 296 0.15 -18.63 23.54
N SER A 297 0.80 -17.57 23.08
CA SER A 297 1.67 -16.72 23.91
C SER A 297 0.82 -15.90 24.88
N PRO A 298 1.18 -15.85 26.16
CA PRO A 298 0.33 -15.19 27.16
C PRO A 298 0.38 -13.67 27.10
N ASP A 299 1.38 -13.08 26.46
CA ASP A 299 1.71 -11.66 26.49
C ASP A 299 1.88 -11.03 25.10
N GLU A 300 1.62 -11.79 24.02
CA GLU A 300 1.77 -11.32 22.64
C GLU A 300 0.45 -11.34 21.88
N TYR A 301 0.13 -10.24 21.25
CA TYR A 301 -1.10 -10.06 20.48
C TYR A 301 -0.80 -9.46 19.11
N VAL A 302 -1.71 -9.63 18.17
CA VAL A 302 -1.58 -9.09 16.82
C VAL A 302 -2.90 -8.50 16.32
N THR A 303 -2.81 -7.41 15.56
CA THR A 303 -3.98 -6.75 14.96
C THR A 303 -3.66 -6.17 13.58
N GLY A 304 -4.67 -5.81 12.82
CA GLY A 304 -4.52 -5.17 11.52
C GLY A 304 -4.13 -6.11 10.39
N TRP A 305 -3.44 -5.58 9.39
CA TRP A 305 -3.09 -6.35 8.19
C TRP A 305 -2.12 -7.49 8.45
N ILE A 306 -1.24 -7.32 9.40
CA ILE A 306 -0.32 -8.42 9.77
C ILE A 306 -1.04 -9.59 10.45
N LYS A 307 -2.23 -9.37 11.04
CA LYS A 307 -3.12 -10.38 11.59
C LYS A 307 -3.98 -11.03 10.51
N ARG A 308 -4.82 -10.26 9.80
CA ARG A 308 -5.86 -10.80 8.90
C ARG A 308 -5.45 -10.83 7.42
N GLY A 309 -4.30 -10.28 7.08
CA GLY A 309 -3.91 -9.97 5.70
C GLY A 309 -4.43 -8.60 5.22
N PRO A 310 -3.93 -8.10 4.10
CA PRO A 310 -4.22 -6.76 3.57
C PRO A 310 -5.60 -6.70 2.89
N THR A 311 -6.65 -6.86 3.68
CA THR A 311 -8.04 -6.84 3.23
C THR A 311 -8.86 -5.82 4.01
N GLY A 312 -9.95 -5.33 3.40
CA GLY A 312 -10.86 -4.37 4.02
C GLY A 312 -10.41 -2.91 3.83
N VAL A 313 -11.24 -2.00 4.31
CA VAL A 313 -11.03 -0.55 4.33
C VAL A 313 -10.68 -0.07 5.74
N ILE A 314 -10.34 1.21 5.90
CA ILE A 314 -9.96 1.79 7.20
C ILE A 314 -10.92 1.39 8.34
N GLY A 315 -12.24 1.40 8.09
CA GLY A 315 -13.24 1.00 9.07
C GLY A 315 -13.12 -0.44 9.58
N THR A 316 -12.59 -1.35 8.76
CA THR A 316 -12.36 -2.76 9.13
C THR A 316 -11.32 -2.89 10.24
N ASN A 317 -10.34 -1.99 10.30
CA ASN A 317 -9.30 -2.00 11.33
C ASN A 317 -9.88 -1.79 12.73
N LYS A 318 -10.96 -1.02 12.86
CA LYS A 318 -11.60 -0.79 14.16
C LYS A 318 -12.17 -2.08 14.76
N SER A 319 -12.92 -2.86 13.99
CA SER A 319 -13.49 -4.13 14.48
C SER A 319 -12.42 -5.17 14.78
N ASP A 320 -11.37 -5.21 13.96
CA ASP A 320 -10.22 -6.10 14.15
C ASP A 320 -9.44 -5.77 15.43
N ALA A 321 -9.19 -4.47 15.68
CA ALA A 321 -8.55 -4.02 16.90
C ALA A 321 -9.42 -4.30 18.15
N VAL A 322 -10.75 -4.14 18.05
CA VAL A 322 -11.67 -4.45 19.14
C VAL A 322 -11.60 -5.93 19.53
N GLU A 323 -11.56 -6.85 18.55
CA GLU A 323 -11.40 -8.29 18.84
C GLU A 323 -10.11 -8.55 19.63
N THR A 324 -8.97 -8.05 19.16
CA THR A 324 -7.67 -8.27 19.80
C THR A 324 -7.62 -7.66 21.21
N VAL A 325 -8.10 -6.43 21.37
CA VAL A 325 -8.12 -5.75 22.68
C VAL A 325 -9.07 -6.45 23.65
N THR A 326 -10.20 -6.97 23.16
CA THR A 326 -11.13 -7.75 23.99
C THR A 326 -10.46 -9.02 24.52
N SER A 327 -9.68 -9.71 23.68
CA SER A 327 -8.90 -10.87 24.09
C SER A 327 -7.86 -10.52 25.15
N LEU A 328 -7.08 -9.45 24.93
CA LEU A 328 -6.09 -8.96 25.90
C LEU A 328 -6.74 -8.64 27.26
N LEU A 329 -7.84 -7.88 27.26
CA LEU A 329 -8.51 -7.50 28.51
C LEU A 329 -9.11 -8.71 29.26
N ALA A 330 -9.57 -9.72 28.54
CA ALA A 330 -10.01 -10.98 29.15
C ALA A 330 -8.84 -11.70 29.82
N ASP A 331 -7.69 -11.79 29.15
CA ASP A 331 -6.50 -12.46 29.65
C ASP A 331 -5.89 -11.74 30.87
N VAL A 332 -5.94 -10.40 30.87
CA VAL A 332 -5.56 -9.61 32.06
C VAL A 332 -6.48 -9.90 33.24
N ARG A 333 -7.80 -9.89 33.01
CA ARG A 333 -8.79 -10.17 34.04
C ARG A 333 -8.65 -11.59 34.62
N ASP A 334 -8.37 -12.56 33.76
CA ASP A 334 -8.28 -13.97 34.10
C ASP A 334 -6.86 -14.32 34.66
N GLY A 335 -5.94 -13.34 34.72
CA GLY A 335 -4.58 -13.48 35.27
C GLY A 335 -3.60 -14.23 34.35
N ALA A 336 -3.93 -14.42 33.09
CA ALA A 336 -3.03 -15.00 32.10
C ALA A 336 -1.90 -14.01 31.72
N VAL A 337 -2.22 -12.73 31.58
CA VAL A 337 -1.22 -11.65 31.47
C VAL A 337 -0.82 -11.22 32.87
N LYS A 338 0.46 -11.33 33.18
CA LYS A 338 1.03 -10.89 34.49
C LYS A 338 1.34 -9.42 34.42
N THR A 339 0.60 -8.63 35.19
CA THR A 339 0.87 -7.20 35.32
C THR A 339 1.96 -6.94 36.37
N HIS A 340 2.94 -6.14 36.01
CA HIS A 340 4.05 -5.76 36.87
C HIS A 340 4.17 -4.23 36.92
N SER A 341 4.81 -3.69 37.95
CA SER A 341 5.15 -2.27 37.96
C SER A 341 6.42 -2.04 37.12
N ARG A 342 6.25 -1.93 35.80
CA ARG A 342 7.35 -1.75 34.83
C ARG A 342 7.41 -0.32 34.28
N SER A 343 6.81 0.64 34.97
CA SER A 343 6.83 2.05 34.54
C SER A 343 8.26 2.57 34.41
N GLY A 344 8.60 3.07 33.22
CA GLY A 344 9.92 3.62 32.89
C GLY A 344 11.01 2.60 32.58
N ASP A 345 10.70 1.29 32.50
CA ASP A 345 11.71 0.29 32.13
C ASP A 345 12.14 0.45 30.67
N LEU A 346 11.20 0.70 29.75
CA LEU A 346 11.49 0.98 28.35
C LEU A 346 12.32 2.27 28.19
N ASP A 347 11.94 3.35 28.88
CA ASP A 347 12.68 4.62 28.85
C ASP A 347 14.12 4.44 29.29
N ARG A 348 14.31 3.66 30.38
CA ARG A 348 15.63 3.38 30.94
C ARG A 348 16.48 2.54 29.97
N LEU A 349 15.88 1.54 29.32
CA LEU A 349 16.57 0.70 28.36
C LEU A 349 17.04 1.50 27.15
N LEU A 350 16.15 2.31 26.55
CA LEU A 350 16.47 3.17 25.41
C LEU A 350 17.57 4.18 25.76
N ALA A 351 17.47 4.81 26.95
CA ALA A 351 18.48 5.76 27.43
C ALA A 351 19.87 5.10 27.63
N GLN A 352 19.93 3.87 28.18
CA GLN A 352 21.17 3.11 28.32
C GLN A 352 21.87 2.82 27.00
N ARG A 353 21.11 2.72 25.90
CA ARG A 353 21.60 2.51 24.54
C ARG A 353 21.92 3.82 23.81
N GLY A 354 21.67 4.95 24.42
CA GLY A 354 21.85 6.27 23.83
C GLY A 354 20.78 6.61 22.80
N ILE A 355 19.67 5.85 22.76
CA ILE A 355 18.53 6.06 21.86
C ILE A 355 17.64 7.14 22.49
N ARG A 356 17.31 8.15 21.69
CA ARG A 356 16.43 9.25 22.07
C ARG A 356 15.16 9.21 21.23
N PRO A 357 14.10 8.56 21.72
CA PRO A 357 12.85 8.48 20.95
C PRO A 357 12.22 9.87 20.79
N LEU A 358 11.58 10.09 19.65
CA LEU A 358 10.76 11.27 19.43
C LEU A 358 9.42 11.09 20.13
N GLY A 359 9.14 11.94 21.11
CA GLY A 359 7.85 11.92 21.83
C GLY A 359 6.77 12.72 21.08
N MET A 360 5.54 12.73 21.61
CA MET A 360 4.42 13.49 21.04
C MET A 360 4.73 14.99 20.81
N PRO A 361 5.46 15.70 21.70
CA PRO A 361 5.81 17.10 21.41
C PRO A 361 6.67 17.26 20.15
N ALA A 362 7.57 16.33 19.86
CA ALA A 362 8.38 16.33 18.64
C ALA A 362 7.52 16.11 17.40
N TRP A 363 6.58 15.14 17.48
CA TRP A 363 5.62 14.91 16.39
C TRP A 363 4.75 16.16 16.11
N HIS A 364 4.27 16.86 17.15
CA HIS A 364 3.52 18.09 16.98
C HIS A 364 4.33 19.21 16.30
N ARG A 365 5.64 19.28 16.53
CA ARG A 365 6.52 20.22 15.84
C ARG A 365 6.66 19.87 14.34
N ILE A 366 6.80 18.60 14.02
CA ILE A 366 6.79 18.12 12.62
C ILE A 366 5.47 18.51 11.96
N ASP A 367 4.34 18.17 12.57
CA ASP A 367 3.00 18.50 12.08
C ASP A 367 2.83 20.00 11.81
N ALA A 368 3.27 20.85 12.76
CA ALA A 368 3.23 22.30 12.60
C ALA A 368 4.16 22.80 11.48
N ALA A 369 5.33 22.18 11.28
CA ALA A 369 6.26 22.53 10.21
C ALA A 369 5.65 22.22 8.83
N GLU A 370 5.03 21.04 8.65
CA GLU A 370 4.36 20.65 7.42
C GLU A 370 3.15 21.53 7.09
N LEU A 371 2.35 21.91 8.10
CA LEU A 371 1.23 22.86 7.93
C LEU A 371 1.74 24.24 7.53
N LYS A 372 2.81 24.72 8.16
CA LYS A 372 3.43 26.02 7.84
C LYS A 372 4.02 26.01 6.43
N LEU A 373 4.69 24.93 6.03
CA LEU A 373 5.24 24.76 4.69
C LEU A 373 4.12 24.79 3.65
N GLY A 374 3.05 24.01 3.86
CA GLY A 374 1.86 24.02 3.00
C GLY A 374 1.25 25.41 2.86
N ALA A 375 1.06 26.12 3.96
CA ALA A 375 0.50 27.48 3.94
C ALA A 375 1.37 28.46 3.12
N SER A 376 2.71 28.31 3.13
CA SER A 376 3.59 29.15 2.30
C SER A 376 3.44 28.90 0.81
N HIS A 377 2.91 27.73 0.41
CA HIS A 377 2.63 27.33 -0.98
C HIS A 377 1.13 27.43 -1.34
N GLY A 378 0.29 27.96 -0.44
CA GLY A 378 -1.15 28.05 -0.65
C GLY A 378 -1.88 26.70 -0.50
N ARG A 379 -1.25 25.71 0.12
CA ARG A 379 -1.79 24.37 0.40
C ARG A 379 -2.12 24.21 1.88
N LEU A 380 -2.96 23.23 2.21
CA LEU A 380 -3.26 22.90 3.60
C LEU A 380 -2.04 22.31 4.33
N ARG A 381 -1.27 21.50 3.66
CA ARG A 381 -0.09 20.80 4.17
C ARG A 381 0.91 20.52 3.03
N THR A 382 2.16 20.40 3.36
CA THR A 382 3.21 19.80 2.50
C THR A 382 4.01 18.84 3.33
N THR A 383 4.10 17.59 2.89
CA THR A 383 4.84 16.53 3.59
C THR A 383 6.33 16.80 3.52
N LEU A 384 7.03 16.69 4.66
CA LEU A 384 8.48 16.58 4.73
C LEU A 384 8.88 15.13 4.42
N ALA A 385 9.56 14.91 3.30
CA ALA A 385 9.88 13.56 2.83
C ALA A 385 11.23 13.04 3.33
N HIS A 386 12.15 13.92 3.68
CA HIS A 386 13.49 13.54 4.12
C HIS A 386 13.58 13.39 5.63
N ARG A 387 14.26 12.31 6.09
CA ARG A 387 14.41 12.03 7.51
C ARG A 387 15.12 13.16 8.24
N GLY A 388 16.17 13.77 7.63
CA GLY A 388 16.89 14.90 8.21
C GLY A 388 15.99 16.11 8.46
N GLU A 389 15.11 16.46 7.51
CA GLU A 389 14.14 17.55 7.65
C GLU A 389 13.13 17.28 8.78
N LEU A 390 12.66 16.03 8.88
CA LEU A 390 11.76 15.60 9.97
C LEU A 390 12.44 15.72 11.33
N LEU A 391 13.70 15.27 11.47
CA LEU A 391 14.46 15.38 12.70
C LEU A 391 14.75 16.85 13.04
N GLU A 392 15.15 17.67 12.07
CA GLU A 392 15.36 19.10 12.28
C GLU A 392 14.07 19.81 12.73
N ALA A 393 12.94 19.50 12.12
CA ALA A 393 11.64 20.02 12.55
C ALA A 393 11.26 19.55 13.96
N ALA A 394 11.58 18.30 14.30
CA ALA A 394 11.34 17.72 15.62
C ALA A 394 12.15 18.37 16.76
N GLU A 395 13.33 18.93 16.46
CA GLU A 395 14.23 19.55 17.44
C GLU A 395 13.98 21.07 17.62
N LYS A 396 13.43 21.76 16.61
CA LYS A 396 13.18 23.21 16.68
C LYS A 396 12.23 23.54 17.83
N GLU A 397 12.67 24.38 18.78
CA GLU A 397 11.77 25.00 19.75
C GLU A 397 10.74 25.89 19.01
N ALA A 398 9.49 25.85 19.45
CA ALA A 398 8.36 26.54 18.84
C ALA A 398 8.46 28.06 18.98
#